data_b1cd828008b701aaa09dcc7ac1898398
#
_entry.id   b1cd828008b701aaa09dcc7ac1898398
#
_cell.length_a   1.000
_cell.length_b   1.000
_cell.length_c   1.000
_cell.angle_alpha   90.00
_cell.angle_beta   90.00
_cell.angle_gamma   90.00
#
_symmetry.space_group_name_H-M   'P 1'
#
loop_
_entity.id
_entity.type
_entity.pdbx_description
1 polymer ?
#
loop_
_entity_poly.entity_id
_entity_poly.type
_entity_poly.pdbx_seq_one_letter_code
_entity_poly.pdbx_strand_id
1 'polypeptide(L)'
;MKSIYVALTCRNCGYQTHKQSETLILSDFEPYLKKQLIDETYFSAICPCCKNKIDFLHPCLFVEKKYRYILFIKAKHDQKATDHLLYQEKAYCKRYVDNTTKIKETMKILEDGYDDRAIAIMKLKLLLHLRKQEKHPVCITYFDSEKEQSSIWFKVKTEEGEEMMAVHMQIYDNILNILPKDDH
;
A
#
# COMPACT_ATOMS: atom_id res chain seq x y z
N MET A 1 4.90 -20.43 9.97
CA MET A 1 4.80 -18.95 10.14
C MET A 1 5.77 -18.54 11.22
N LYS A 2 6.33 -17.35 11.13
CA LYS A 2 7.29 -16.84 12.12
C LYS A 2 6.73 -15.57 12.74
N SER A 3 6.17 -15.71 13.94
CA SER A 3 5.70 -14.58 14.75
C SER A 3 6.86 -13.93 15.48
N ILE A 4 6.76 -12.63 15.68
CA ILE A 4 7.65 -11.83 16.51
C ILE A 4 6.85 -11.02 17.53
N TYR A 5 7.49 -10.63 18.63
CA TYR A 5 6.94 -9.67 19.57
C TYR A 5 7.55 -8.31 19.29
N VAL A 6 6.73 -7.36 18.89
CA VAL A 6 7.15 -5.98 18.62
C VAL A 6 6.97 -5.16 19.89
N ALA A 7 8.06 -4.61 20.42
CA ALA A 7 8.00 -3.71 21.56
C ALA A 7 7.40 -2.35 21.12
N LEU A 8 6.41 -1.87 21.87
CA LEU A 8 5.67 -0.66 21.59
C LEU A 8 5.73 0.28 22.79
N THR A 9 5.94 1.58 22.54
CA THR A 9 5.86 2.62 23.55
C THR A 9 4.78 3.61 23.17
N CYS A 10 3.82 3.83 24.05
CA CYS A 10 2.76 4.79 23.84
C CYS A 10 3.31 6.22 23.90
N ARG A 11 3.18 6.98 22.82
CA ARG A 11 3.66 8.37 22.75
C ARG A 11 2.91 9.32 23.68
N ASN A 12 1.69 8.96 24.08
CA ASN A 12 0.86 9.80 24.94
C ASN A 12 1.18 9.65 26.44
N CYS A 13 1.38 8.41 26.92
CA CYS A 13 1.55 8.14 28.37
C CYS A 13 2.85 7.41 28.73
N GLY A 14 3.72 7.10 27.77
CA GLY A 14 4.98 6.39 27.99
C GLY A 14 4.84 4.90 28.29
N TYR A 15 3.61 4.36 28.37
CA TYR A 15 3.40 2.95 28.69
C TYR A 15 4.05 2.03 27.65
N GLN A 16 4.81 1.04 28.11
CA GLN A 16 5.46 0.04 27.30
C GLN A 16 4.65 -1.25 27.23
N THR A 17 4.48 -1.78 26.06
CA THR A 17 3.74 -3.03 25.81
C THR A 17 4.38 -3.79 24.63
N HIS A 18 3.86 -4.97 24.34
CA HIS A 18 4.29 -5.77 23.21
C HIS A 18 3.07 -6.22 22.42
N LYS A 19 3.21 -6.30 21.10
CA LYS A 19 2.21 -6.92 20.23
C LYS A 19 2.86 -8.06 19.45
N GLN A 20 2.22 -9.22 19.48
CA GLN A 20 2.58 -10.33 18.60
C GLN A 20 2.16 -9.97 17.16
N SER A 21 3.05 -10.21 16.21
CA SER A 21 2.82 -9.89 14.80
C SER A 21 3.58 -10.88 13.91
N GLU A 22 3.05 -11.15 12.72
CA GLU A 22 3.64 -12.09 11.76
C GLU A 22 4.67 -11.38 10.87
N THR A 23 5.77 -12.08 10.56
CA THR A 23 6.77 -11.59 9.59
C THR A 23 6.51 -12.07 8.16
N LEU A 24 5.59 -13.03 8.00
CA LEU A 24 5.11 -13.53 6.71
C LEU A 24 3.60 -13.73 6.80
N ILE A 25 2.87 -13.09 5.91
CA ILE A 25 1.42 -13.20 5.78
C ILE A 25 1.12 -13.76 4.39
N LEU A 26 0.39 -14.87 4.35
CA LEU A 26 -0.09 -15.51 3.14
C LEU A 26 -1.60 -15.30 3.05
N SER A 27 -2.08 -14.52 2.08
CA SER A 27 -3.50 -14.14 1.97
C SER A 27 -4.46 -15.33 1.93
N ASP A 28 -4.06 -16.43 1.30
CA ASP A 28 -4.87 -17.65 1.18
C ASP A 28 -5.10 -18.34 2.53
N PHE A 29 -4.13 -18.27 3.43
CA PHE A 29 -4.21 -18.93 4.74
C PHE A 29 -4.70 -18.00 5.84
N GLU A 30 -4.50 -16.70 5.66
CA GLU A 30 -4.76 -15.67 6.68
C GLU A 30 -5.57 -14.50 6.12
N PRO A 31 -6.78 -14.75 5.57
CA PRO A 31 -7.58 -13.69 4.93
C PRO A 31 -7.99 -12.59 5.93
N TYR A 32 -8.06 -12.90 7.22
CA TYR A 32 -8.34 -11.93 8.28
C TYR A 32 -7.19 -10.93 8.46
N LEU A 33 -5.92 -11.35 8.29
CA LEU A 33 -4.76 -10.44 8.33
C LEU A 33 -4.73 -9.52 7.10
N LYS A 34 -5.08 -10.05 5.92
CA LYS A 34 -5.29 -9.22 4.73
C LYS A 34 -6.33 -8.11 5.00
N LYS A 35 -7.47 -8.48 5.60
CA LYS A 35 -8.49 -7.51 5.98
C LYS A 35 -7.94 -6.46 6.95
N GLN A 36 -7.18 -6.87 7.96
CA GLN A 36 -6.56 -5.92 8.90
C GLN A 36 -5.56 -4.97 8.22
N LEU A 37 -4.83 -5.41 7.19
CA LEU A 37 -3.96 -4.54 6.39
C LEU A 37 -4.78 -3.49 5.62
N ILE A 38 -5.88 -3.89 5.00
CA ILE A 38 -6.80 -3.00 4.28
C ILE A 38 -7.47 -2.01 5.22
N ASP A 39 -7.90 -2.45 6.42
CA ASP A 39 -8.55 -1.63 7.44
C ASP A 39 -7.54 -0.78 8.26
N GLU A 40 -6.24 -0.87 7.95
CA GLU A 40 -5.13 -0.17 8.63
C GLU A 40 -5.05 -0.47 10.13
N THR A 41 -5.54 -1.66 10.55
CA THR A 41 -5.55 -2.09 11.95
C THR A 41 -4.43 -3.07 12.30
N TYR A 42 -3.82 -3.72 11.30
CA TYR A 42 -2.75 -4.70 11.51
C TYR A 42 -1.55 -4.08 12.24
N PHE A 43 -1.08 -2.94 11.74
CA PHE A 43 0.05 -2.20 12.31
C PHE A 43 -0.36 -1.15 13.34
N SER A 44 -1.39 -1.46 14.12
CA SER A 44 -1.81 -0.62 15.22
C SER A 44 -2.14 -1.43 16.48
N ALA A 45 -2.07 -0.81 17.64
CA ALA A 45 -2.46 -1.37 18.92
C ALA A 45 -3.16 -0.30 19.75
N ILE A 46 -4.00 -0.72 20.70
CA ILE A 46 -4.61 0.20 21.66
C ILE A 46 -3.79 0.16 22.94
N CYS A 47 -3.36 1.31 23.41
CA CYS A 47 -2.66 1.42 24.69
C CYS A 47 -3.56 0.94 25.83
N PRO A 48 -3.14 -0.05 26.63
CA PRO A 48 -3.95 -0.54 27.72
C PRO A 48 -4.13 0.50 28.85
N CYS A 49 -3.19 1.45 28.97
CA CYS A 49 -3.23 2.50 30.00
C CYS A 49 -4.16 3.65 29.61
N CYS A 50 -3.89 4.36 28.52
CA CYS A 50 -4.60 5.58 28.13
C CYS A 50 -5.58 5.41 26.96
N LYS A 51 -5.75 4.21 26.44
CA LYS A 51 -6.63 3.85 25.30
C LYS A 51 -6.30 4.52 23.97
N ASN A 52 -5.21 5.28 23.87
CA ASN A 52 -4.77 5.87 22.62
C ASN A 52 -4.25 4.81 21.65
N LYS A 53 -4.46 5.05 20.36
CA LYS A 53 -3.91 4.22 19.28
C LYS A 53 -2.39 4.38 19.23
N ILE A 54 -1.68 3.27 19.10
CA ILE A 54 -0.23 3.20 18.88
C ILE A 54 -0.03 2.62 17.49
N ASP A 55 0.44 3.43 16.55
CA ASP A 55 0.81 2.96 15.22
C ASP A 55 2.28 2.52 15.23
N PHE A 56 2.55 1.40 14.59
CA PHE A 56 3.90 0.85 14.45
C PHE A 56 4.06 0.21 13.07
N LEU A 57 5.30 -0.10 12.70
CA LEU A 57 5.60 -0.83 11.48
C LEU A 57 6.85 -1.68 11.70
N HIS A 58 6.82 -2.93 11.27
CA HIS A 58 7.96 -3.84 11.34
C HIS A 58 8.18 -4.54 9.99
N PRO A 59 9.36 -5.14 9.74
CA PRO A 59 9.60 -5.92 8.54
C PRO A 59 8.64 -7.11 8.43
N CYS A 60 7.90 -7.14 7.32
CA CYS A 60 6.93 -8.19 7.03
C CYS A 60 6.83 -8.42 5.52
N LEU A 61 6.63 -9.68 5.11
CA LEU A 61 6.27 -10.06 3.76
C LEU A 61 4.78 -10.36 3.69
N PHE A 62 4.08 -9.76 2.76
CA PHE A 62 2.71 -10.11 2.41
C PHE A 62 2.67 -10.68 1.00
N VAL A 63 2.13 -11.90 0.86
CA VAL A 63 2.02 -12.62 -0.42
C VAL A 63 0.57 -12.79 -0.80
N GLU A 64 0.20 -12.28 -1.97
CA GLU A 64 -1.13 -12.40 -2.55
C GLU A 64 -1.07 -13.26 -3.83
N LYS A 65 -1.59 -14.48 -3.75
CA LYS A 65 -1.51 -15.45 -4.86
C LYS A 65 -2.51 -15.18 -5.97
N LYS A 66 -3.73 -14.80 -5.63
CA LYS A 66 -4.79 -14.57 -6.60
C LYS A 66 -4.42 -13.47 -7.61
N TYR A 67 -3.85 -12.38 -7.11
CA TYR A 67 -3.46 -11.22 -7.91
C TYR A 67 -1.96 -11.19 -8.22
N ARG A 68 -1.20 -12.20 -7.76
CA ARG A 68 0.22 -12.45 -8.07
C ARG A 68 1.14 -11.28 -7.72
N TYR A 69 1.08 -10.80 -6.48
CA TYR A 69 2.00 -9.78 -5.99
C TYR A 69 2.53 -10.09 -4.59
N ILE A 70 3.68 -9.48 -4.28
CA ILE A 70 4.36 -9.56 -2.99
C ILE A 70 4.68 -8.15 -2.52
N LEU A 71 4.26 -7.82 -1.29
CA LEU A 71 4.64 -6.58 -0.64
C LEU A 71 5.75 -6.85 0.38
N PHE A 72 6.87 -6.15 0.21
CA PHE A 72 7.96 -6.06 1.17
C PHE A 72 7.69 -4.84 2.07
N ILE A 73 7.04 -5.09 3.20
CA ILE A 73 6.65 -4.04 4.14
C ILE A 73 7.83 -3.75 5.04
N LYS A 74 8.40 -2.52 4.98
CA LYS A 74 9.58 -2.09 5.74
C LYS A 74 10.75 -3.10 5.70
N ALA A 75 10.74 -4.03 4.78
CA ALA A 75 11.78 -5.03 4.61
C ALA A 75 12.74 -4.59 3.49
N LYS A 76 14.04 -4.75 3.71
CA LYS A 76 15.01 -4.69 2.61
C LYS A 76 14.87 -5.97 1.80
N HIS A 77 15.07 -5.88 0.49
CA HIS A 77 15.13 -7.05 -0.38
C HIS A 77 16.30 -7.94 0.06
N ASP A 78 16.01 -9.03 0.75
CA ASP A 78 16.93 -10.13 0.92
C ASP A 78 16.58 -11.18 -0.13
N GLN A 79 17.30 -11.14 -1.24
CA GLN A 79 17.08 -12.04 -2.39
C GLN A 79 17.16 -13.51 -1.97
N LYS A 80 18.05 -13.84 -1.04
CA LYS A 80 18.23 -15.21 -0.56
C LYS A 80 17.04 -15.73 0.25
N ALA A 81 16.46 -14.90 1.12
CA ALA A 81 15.26 -15.28 1.88
C ALA A 81 14.04 -15.41 0.98
N THR A 82 13.97 -14.59 -0.09
CA THR A 82 12.89 -14.61 -1.06
C THR A 82 13.00 -15.82 -1.99
N ASP A 83 14.20 -16.16 -2.45
CA ASP A 83 14.42 -17.27 -3.38
C ASP A 83 14.05 -18.64 -2.77
N HIS A 84 14.26 -18.85 -1.47
CA HIS A 84 13.86 -20.08 -0.78
C HIS A 84 12.35 -20.23 -0.58
N LEU A 85 11.63 -19.13 -0.34
CA LEU A 85 10.18 -19.13 -0.13
C LEU A 85 9.39 -19.08 -1.44
N LEU A 86 9.99 -18.62 -2.53
CA LEU A 86 9.32 -18.17 -3.75
C LEU A 86 9.89 -18.80 -5.02
N TYR A 87 10.53 -19.96 -4.93
CA TYR A 87 11.16 -20.65 -6.07
C TYR A 87 10.22 -20.85 -7.28
N GLN A 88 8.90 -20.82 -7.09
CA GLN A 88 7.89 -20.89 -8.17
C GLN A 88 7.31 -19.53 -8.56
N GLU A 89 7.76 -18.42 -7.96
CA GLU A 89 7.03 -17.14 -8.03
C GLU A 89 7.82 -16.03 -8.75
N LYS A 90 8.64 -16.40 -9.74
CA LYS A 90 9.32 -15.43 -10.64
C LYS A 90 8.34 -14.48 -11.37
N ALA A 91 7.06 -14.84 -11.44
CA ALA A 91 6.01 -14.09 -12.11
C ALA A 91 5.19 -13.17 -11.18
N TYR A 92 5.64 -12.94 -9.93
CA TYR A 92 4.95 -12.06 -9.01
C TYR A 92 5.50 -10.63 -9.09
N CYS A 93 4.56 -9.68 -9.15
CA CYS A 93 4.90 -8.27 -9.01
C CYS A 93 5.42 -7.99 -7.58
N LYS A 94 6.62 -7.45 -7.45
CA LYS A 94 7.27 -7.17 -6.14
C LYS A 94 7.25 -5.69 -5.86
N ARG A 95 6.77 -5.28 -4.70
CA ARG A 95 6.71 -3.86 -4.29
C ARG A 95 7.20 -3.65 -2.87
N TYR A 96 7.92 -2.54 -2.67
CA TYR A 96 8.44 -2.12 -1.37
C TYR A 96 7.57 -1.03 -0.81
N VAL A 97 7.10 -1.24 0.42
CA VAL A 97 6.18 -0.30 1.08
C VAL A 97 6.67 0.00 2.49
N ASP A 98 6.82 1.27 2.80
CA ASP A 98 7.36 1.77 4.07
C ASP A 98 6.34 2.53 4.93
N ASN A 99 5.07 2.57 4.48
CA ASN A 99 4.01 3.35 5.10
C ASN A 99 2.69 2.58 5.02
N THR A 100 1.92 2.57 6.10
CA THR A 100 0.64 1.83 6.20
C THR A 100 -0.40 2.28 5.18
N THR A 101 -0.52 3.58 4.94
CA THR A 101 -1.46 4.13 3.95
C THR A 101 -1.11 3.67 2.53
N LYS A 102 0.19 3.61 2.20
CA LYS A 102 0.65 3.09 0.90
C LYS A 102 0.37 1.59 0.75
N ILE A 103 0.39 0.79 1.82
CA ILE A 103 0.07 -0.64 1.76
C ILE A 103 -1.32 -0.82 1.15
N LYS A 104 -2.33 -0.19 1.75
CA LYS A 104 -3.73 -0.26 1.31
C LYS A 104 -3.90 0.21 -0.13
N GLU A 105 -3.33 1.36 -0.48
CA GLU A 105 -3.41 1.91 -1.83
C GLU A 105 -2.76 0.99 -2.86
N THR A 106 -1.54 0.49 -2.58
CA THR A 106 -0.83 -0.43 -3.47
C THR A 106 -1.59 -1.73 -3.66
N MET A 107 -2.12 -2.32 -2.58
CA MET A 107 -2.96 -3.52 -2.66
C MET A 107 -4.15 -3.28 -3.60
N LYS A 108 -4.90 -2.19 -3.39
CA LYS A 108 -6.08 -1.88 -4.22
C LYS A 108 -5.70 -1.69 -5.70
N ILE A 109 -4.65 -0.93 -6.00
CA ILE A 109 -4.19 -0.71 -7.38
C ILE A 109 -3.86 -2.03 -8.08
N LEU A 110 -3.10 -2.91 -7.41
CA LEU A 110 -2.68 -4.20 -7.97
C LEU A 110 -3.87 -5.17 -8.12
N GLU A 111 -4.83 -5.15 -7.20
CA GLU A 111 -6.04 -5.98 -7.24
C GLU A 111 -7.03 -5.52 -8.32
N ASP A 112 -7.06 -4.23 -8.62
CA ASP A 112 -7.83 -3.67 -9.74
C ASP A 112 -7.14 -3.92 -11.10
N GLY A 113 -5.91 -4.49 -11.09
CA GLY A 113 -5.15 -4.88 -12.28
C GLY A 113 -4.33 -3.75 -12.90
N TYR A 114 -4.00 -2.72 -12.15
CA TYR A 114 -3.19 -1.59 -12.61
C TYR A 114 -1.73 -1.70 -12.17
N ASP A 115 -0.84 -1.10 -12.95
CA ASP A 115 0.56 -0.88 -12.56
C ASP A 115 0.64 0.34 -11.62
N ASP A 116 1.07 0.12 -10.40
CA ASP A 116 1.18 1.16 -9.37
C ASP A 116 2.18 2.27 -9.73
N ARG A 117 3.19 1.97 -10.57
CA ARG A 117 4.14 2.96 -11.09
C ARG A 117 3.44 3.91 -12.07
N ALA A 118 2.58 3.38 -12.94
CA ALA A 118 1.78 4.21 -13.85
C ALA A 118 0.80 5.09 -13.09
N ILE A 119 0.13 4.54 -12.08
CA ILE A 119 -0.74 5.30 -11.18
C ILE A 119 0.04 6.40 -10.43
N ALA A 120 1.25 6.11 -9.95
CA ALA A 120 2.10 7.13 -9.30
C ALA A 120 2.44 8.30 -10.24
N ILE A 121 2.73 8.01 -11.52
CA ILE A 121 2.98 9.05 -12.53
C ILE A 121 1.70 9.85 -12.82
N MET A 122 0.52 9.19 -12.89
CA MET A 122 -0.76 9.89 -13.04
C MET A 122 -1.01 10.85 -11.87
N LYS A 123 -0.78 10.41 -10.63
CA LYS A 123 -0.88 11.26 -9.43
C LYS A 123 0.05 12.47 -9.52
N LEU A 124 1.29 12.28 -9.99
CA LEU A 124 2.22 13.37 -10.19
C LEU A 124 1.73 14.37 -11.25
N LYS A 125 1.24 13.88 -12.39
CA LYS A 125 0.67 14.74 -13.45
C LYS A 125 -0.54 15.52 -12.94
N LEU A 126 -1.42 14.86 -12.18
CA LEU A 126 -2.59 15.49 -11.56
C LEU A 126 -2.15 16.56 -10.55
N LEU A 127 -1.16 16.28 -9.71
CA LEU A 127 -0.57 17.24 -8.77
C LEU A 127 -0.04 18.50 -9.50
N LEU A 128 0.72 18.29 -10.57
CA LEU A 128 1.27 19.40 -11.36
C LEU A 128 0.17 20.22 -12.05
N HIS A 129 -0.90 19.57 -12.52
CA HIS A 129 -2.05 20.23 -13.11
C HIS A 129 -2.79 21.10 -12.07
N LEU A 130 -3.05 20.56 -10.90
CA LEU A 130 -3.72 21.28 -9.80
C LEU A 130 -2.90 22.48 -9.31
N ARG A 131 -1.58 22.33 -9.20
CA ARG A 131 -0.69 23.46 -8.82
C ARG A 131 -0.73 24.60 -9.83
N LYS A 132 -0.87 24.31 -11.13
CA LYS A 132 -1.04 25.36 -12.16
C LYS A 132 -2.39 26.10 -12.03
N GLN A 133 -3.36 25.50 -11.35
CA GLN A 133 -4.66 26.12 -11.04
C GLN A 133 -4.68 26.75 -9.63
N GLU A 134 -3.50 26.96 -9.04
CA GLU A 134 -3.32 27.49 -7.67
C GLU A 134 -3.93 26.64 -6.57
N LYS A 135 -4.27 25.36 -6.86
CA LYS A 135 -4.69 24.38 -5.87
C LYS A 135 -3.48 23.68 -5.28
N HIS A 136 -3.44 23.54 -3.95
CA HIS A 136 -2.34 22.93 -3.22
C HIS A 136 -2.81 21.64 -2.52
N PRO A 137 -2.90 20.50 -3.23
CA PRO A 137 -3.33 19.26 -2.59
C PRO A 137 -2.30 18.77 -1.57
N VAL A 138 -2.80 18.37 -0.40
CA VAL A 138 -2.02 17.75 0.67
C VAL A 138 -1.73 16.28 0.32
N CYS A 139 -2.70 15.60 -0.30
CA CYS A 139 -2.58 14.20 -0.68
C CYS A 139 -3.46 13.89 -1.90
N ILE A 140 -2.96 13.02 -2.78
CA ILE A 140 -3.71 12.43 -3.89
C ILE A 140 -3.61 10.91 -3.75
N THR A 141 -4.75 10.25 -3.65
CA THR A 141 -4.85 8.79 -3.42
C THR A 141 -5.69 8.16 -4.53
N TYR A 142 -5.25 7.02 -5.06
CA TYR A 142 -6.07 6.21 -5.95
C TYR A 142 -7.33 5.75 -5.20
N PHE A 143 -8.49 5.91 -5.83
CA PHE A 143 -9.78 5.56 -5.21
C PHE A 143 -10.42 4.36 -5.88
N ASP A 144 -10.66 4.45 -7.21
CA ASP A 144 -11.34 3.41 -7.96
C ASP A 144 -11.15 3.59 -9.46
N SER A 145 -11.71 2.68 -10.26
CA SER A 145 -11.76 2.80 -11.71
C SER A 145 -13.10 2.37 -12.26
N GLU A 146 -13.61 3.11 -13.24
CA GLU A 146 -14.81 2.79 -13.98
C GLU A 146 -14.44 2.51 -15.43
N LYS A 147 -14.33 1.21 -15.78
CA LYS A 147 -13.93 0.79 -17.14
C LYS A 147 -14.93 1.22 -18.20
N GLU A 148 -16.23 1.22 -17.87
CA GLU A 148 -17.29 1.65 -18.79
C GLU A 148 -17.18 3.12 -19.16
N GLN A 149 -16.76 3.97 -18.22
CA GLN A 149 -16.54 5.39 -18.42
C GLN A 149 -15.09 5.73 -18.82
N SER A 150 -14.23 4.71 -18.96
CA SER A 150 -12.79 4.87 -19.24
C SER A 150 -12.11 5.85 -18.28
N SER A 151 -12.46 5.78 -16.99
CA SER A 151 -12.03 6.74 -15.97
C SER A 151 -11.34 6.05 -14.81
N ILE A 152 -10.26 6.68 -14.32
CA ILE A 152 -9.59 6.35 -13.07
C ILE A 152 -9.83 7.49 -12.09
N TRP A 153 -10.35 7.16 -10.91
CA TRP A 153 -10.76 8.11 -9.90
C TRP A 153 -9.66 8.28 -8.84
N PHE A 154 -9.40 9.53 -8.52
CA PHE A 154 -8.49 9.93 -7.45
C PHE A 154 -9.23 10.74 -6.40
N LYS A 155 -8.93 10.46 -5.15
CA LYS A 155 -9.32 11.28 -4.02
C LYS A 155 -8.24 12.32 -3.77
N VAL A 156 -8.59 13.58 -3.89
CA VAL A 156 -7.71 14.73 -3.70
C VAL A 156 -8.08 15.40 -2.40
N LYS A 157 -7.15 15.45 -1.47
CA LYS A 157 -7.31 16.16 -0.20
C LYS A 157 -6.57 17.47 -0.24
N THR A 158 -7.27 18.55 0.04
CA THR A 158 -6.72 19.92 0.22
C THR A 158 -6.92 20.38 1.68
N GLU A 159 -6.48 21.56 2.02
CA GLU A 159 -6.77 22.17 3.32
C GLU A 159 -8.27 22.51 3.47
N GLU A 160 -8.95 22.74 2.36
CA GLU A 160 -10.37 23.12 2.32
C GLU A 160 -11.32 21.92 2.37
N GLY A 161 -10.82 20.69 2.05
CA GLY A 161 -11.64 19.49 2.06
C GLY A 161 -11.13 18.39 1.15
N GLU A 162 -12.02 17.47 0.80
CA GLU A 162 -11.75 16.33 -0.08
C GLU A 162 -12.65 16.41 -1.33
N GLU A 163 -12.06 16.22 -2.50
CA GLU A 163 -12.78 16.15 -3.77
C GLU A 163 -12.41 14.89 -4.56
N MET A 164 -13.33 14.40 -5.39
CA MET A 164 -13.09 13.27 -6.28
C MET A 164 -12.78 13.80 -7.68
N MET A 165 -11.70 13.31 -8.27
CA MET A 165 -11.26 13.71 -9.61
C MET A 165 -11.09 12.50 -10.52
N ALA A 166 -11.77 12.55 -11.68
CA ALA A 166 -11.61 11.55 -12.72
C ALA A 166 -10.46 11.94 -13.67
N VAL A 167 -9.65 10.96 -14.01
CA VAL A 167 -8.61 11.07 -15.05
C VAL A 167 -8.89 10.02 -16.10
N HIS A 168 -8.89 10.40 -17.38
CA HIS A 168 -9.19 9.50 -18.48
C HIS A 168 -8.16 8.38 -18.59
N MET A 169 -8.60 7.14 -18.80
CA MET A 169 -7.77 5.93 -18.84
C MET A 169 -6.70 5.96 -19.95
N GLN A 170 -6.94 6.70 -21.05
CA GLN A 170 -5.95 6.92 -22.10
C GLN A 170 -4.62 7.48 -21.57
N ILE A 171 -4.65 8.27 -20.47
CA ILE A 171 -3.43 8.81 -19.85
C ILE A 171 -2.66 7.67 -19.18
N TYR A 172 -3.35 6.73 -18.55
CA TYR A 172 -2.74 5.53 -17.98
C TYR A 172 -2.07 4.68 -19.07
N ASP A 173 -2.79 4.39 -20.18
CA ASP A 173 -2.27 3.58 -21.29
C ASP A 173 -1.02 4.21 -21.91
N ASN A 174 -1.04 5.53 -22.11
CA ASN A 174 0.11 6.27 -22.63
C ASN A 174 1.33 6.18 -21.68
N ILE A 175 1.10 6.22 -20.38
CA ILE A 175 2.17 6.08 -19.39
C ILE A 175 2.69 4.66 -19.38
N LEU A 176 1.80 3.66 -19.40
CA LEU A 176 2.18 2.25 -19.37
C LEU A 176 3.06 1.88 -20.57
N ASN A 177 2.78 2.44 -21.76
CA ASN A 177 3.55 2.20 -22.97
C ASN A 177 5.00 2.69 -22.92
N ILE A 178 5.30 3.67 -22.06
CA ILE A 178 6.66 4.23 -21.90
C ILE A 178 7.39 3.72 -20.67
N LEU A 179 6.68 3.00 -19.78
CA LEU A 179 7.32 2.40 -18.63
C LEU A 179 8.19 1.22 -19.02
N PRO A 180 9.39 1.09 -18.42
CA PRO A 180 10.17 -0.12 -18.59
C PRO A 180 9.36 -1.31 -18.07
N LYS A 181 9.38 -2.41 -18.85
CA LYS A 181 8.78 -3.66 -18.36
C LYS A 181 9.49 -4.07 -17.07
N ASP A 182 8.73 -4.55 -16.10
CA ASP A 182 9.34 -5.14 -14.90
C ASP A 182 10.19 -6.33 -15.37
N ASP A 183 11.50 -6.28 -15.14
CA ASP A 183 12.36 -7.45 -15.25
C ASP A 183 11.98 -8.38 -14.09
N HIS A 184 11.24 -9.44 -14.43
CA HIS A 184 10.74 -10.46 -13.48
C HIS A 184 11.84 -11.42 -13.07
#